data_9cb7d75f1737269dd2bd6d0416e9c9c2
#
_entry.id   9cb7d75f1737269dd2bd6d0416e9c9c2
#
_cell.length_a   1.000
_cell.length_b   1.000
_cell.length_c   1.000
_cell.angle_alpha   90.00
_cell.angle_beta   90.00
_cell.angle_gamma   90.00
#
_symmetry.space_group_name_H-M   'P 1'
#
loop_
_entity.id
_entity.type
_entity.pdbx_description
1 polymer ?
#
loop_
_entity_poly.entity_id
_entity_poly.type
_entity_poly.pdbx_seq_one_letter_code
_entity_poly.pdbx_strand_id
1 'polypeptide(L)'
;MQGLVINVRFGPWNGIRFSGLPNEMPNPIYWVDFVVNQKEAYYKFELKTSVVQMIRLKWDGSIAMWHWNNRSKNWVVYTSGLIDSCGRYGICGPYGSCNINRNPPCSCMEGFEPKSPEEWNIADWSNGCKLQIPLDCQGGDAFRKVIKMKFPDTRHSWYNRSMTLGECEIACRRNCSCTAYANLDIRKGGSGCLLWFGELMDLKVIEENQDLYIRMPSSLLTGPTVPQPDFNSKIQVLTIVLPIVALLICLSVAVYVFSMKKKRSYMKARGRRVHSIDRHNSDVQKEDLELNFFSLSIITKATNNFSVENKLGEGGFGPVYKGVLETGQEIAVKQLSRTSEQGYDEFYNEVVCVAKLQHRNLVKLVGYCMDGDERILIYEYMSNKSLDFFLFDETKSCMLDWPQRFCIINGIARGMLYLHQDSRLRIIHRDLKAANILLDHDMNPKISDFGLAREFEGNQITAKTKKVVGTYGYISPEYALHGRFSVKSDVFSFGVLVLEIVSGKKNREFSHEDLNDNLLGHAWRLYTEGKYLDLMSPSLQSSCIISEVKRSIHVGLLCVQNHAQDRPTMSSVVMMLGGDGLLPPPKQPAFFAEEGSRKHCTFSDVDEATITLLDPR
;
A
#
# COMPACT_ATOMS: atom_id res chain seq x y z
N MET A 1 17.48 -9.11 42.18
CA MET A 1 17.48 -8.19 41.03
C MET A 1 16.78 -8.90 39.88
N GLN A 2 15.55 -8.54 39.57
CA GLN A 2 14.88 -9.04 38.37
C GLN A 2 15.59 -8.44 37.17
N GLY A 3 16.07 -9.28 36.25
CA GLY A 3 16.78 -8.84 35.05
C GLY A 3 15.92 -7.90 34.22
N LEU A 4 16.52 -6.81 33.73
CA LEU A 4 15.90 -5.89 32.78
C LEU A 4 15.52 -6.65 31.51
N VAL A 5 14.25 -6.88 31.29
CA VAL A 5 13.73 -7.44 30.04
C VAL A 5 13.74 -6.34 28.99
N ILE A 6 14.52 -6.54 27.92
CA ILE A 6 14.54 -5.63 26.78
C ILE A 6 13.37 -6.01 25.86
N ASN A 7 12.43 -5.09 25.67
CA ASN A 7 11.29 -5.32 24.77
C ASN A 7 11.59 -4.84 23.33
N VAL A 8 12.26 -3.70 23.19
CA VAL A 8 12.56 -3.05 21.90
C VAL A 8 13.98 -2.47 21.92
N ARG A 9 14.67 -2.52 20.80
CA ARG A 9 15.99 -1.90 20.59
C ARG A 9 16.09 -1.31 19.18
N PHE A 10 16.46 -0.05 19.10
CA PHE A 10 16.65 0.66 17.82
C PHE A 10 18.04 0.42 17.17
N GLY A 11 18.94 -0.29 17.84
CA GLY A 11 20.30 -0.53 17.38
C GLY A 11 21.26 0.61 17.75
N PRO A 12 22.59 0.44 17.49
CA PRO A 12 23.57 1.49 17.70
C PRO A 12 23.43 2.62 16.68
N TRP A 13 23.96 3.79 17.02
CA TRP A 13 24.08 4.90 16.08
C TRP A 13 25.12 4.57 15.00
N ASN A 14 24.77 4.78 13.72
CA ASN A 14 25.60 4.44 12.56
C ASN A 14 26.19 5.67 11.82
N GLY A 15 26.18 6.83 12.47
CA GLY A 15 26.62 8.09 11.88
C GLY A 15 25.47 8.95 11.32
N ILE A 16 24.36 8.34 10.92
CA ILE A 16 23.18 9.02 10.37
C ILE A 16 21.98 8.87 11.31
N ARG A 17 21.76 7.66 11.87
CA ARG A 17 20.61 7.29 12.71
C ARG A 17 20.91 6.05 13.54
N PHE A 18 19.95 5.65 14.37
CA PHE A 18 19.96 4.32 14.97
C PHE A 18 19.79 3.23 13.89
N SER A 19 20.63 2.21 13.92
CA SER A 19 20.79 1.24 12.83
C SER A 19 19.53 0.43 12.46
N GLY A 20 18.54 0.40 13.31
CA GLY A 20 17.26 -0.29 13.08
C GLY A 20 16.08 0.63 12.75
N LEU A 21 16.28 1.94 12.70
CA LEU A 21 15.26 2.88 12.27
C LEU A 21 15.28 3.05 10.75
N PRO A 22 14.11 3.18 10.11
CA PRO A 22 14.03 3.47 8.69
C PRO A 22 14.60 4.85 8.36
N ASN A 23 14.89 5.09 7.09
CA ASN A 23 15.27 6.41 6.61
C ASN A 23 14.12 7.37 6.86
N GLU A 24 14.33 8.34 7.74
CA GLU A 24 13.35 9.40 7.92
C GLU A 24 13.36 10.28 6.68
N MET A 25 12.26 10.25 5.92
CA MET A 25 12.02 11.26 4.90
C MET A 25 12.01 12.65 5.56
N PRO A 26 12.38 13.74 4.85
CA PRO A 26 12.31 15.07 5.40
C PRO A 26 10.93 15.33 6.01
N ASN A 27 10.85 15.40 7.33
CA ASN A 27 9.59 15.63 8.02
C ASN A 27 9.30 17.14 8.03
N PRO A 28 8.13 17.60 7.55
CA PRO A 28 7.79 19.02 7.55
C PRO A 28 7.52 19.59 8.94
N ILE A 29 7.21 18.75 9.93
CA ILE A 29 6.79 19.17 11.28
C ILE A 29 7.96 19.30 12.22
N TYR A 30 8.95 18.40 12.12
CA TYR A 30 10.12 18.39 13.01
C TYR A 30 11.41 18.02 12.28
N TRP A 31 12.52 18.30 12.90
CA TRP A 31 13.82 17.77 12.53
C TRP A 31 14.46 17.07 13.72
N VAL A 32 15.36 16.15 13.41
CA VAL A 32 16.01 15.32 14.38
C VAL A 32 17.52 15.51 14.27
N ASP A 33 18.20 15.61 15.40
CA ASP A 33 19.64 15.68 15.47
C ASP A 33 20.17 14.79 16.60
N PHE A 34 21.37 14.25 16.39
CA PHE A 34 22.06 13.46 17.38
C PHE A 34 23.35 14.18 17.80
N VAL A 35 23.34 14.70 18.99
CA VAL A 35 24.46 15.47 19.53
C VAL A 35 25.34 14.56 20.39
N VAL A 36 26.64 14.49 20.06
CA VAL A 36 27.64 13.77 20.84
C VAL A 36 28.82 14.71 21.10
N ASN A 37 29.10 14.95 22.37
CA ASN A 37 30.26 15.70 22.81
C ASN A 37 30.99 14.95 23.94
N GLN A 38 32.03 15.55 24.54
CA GLN A 38 32.83 14.89 25.57
C GLN A 38 32.05 14.63 26.89
N LYS A 39 30.96 15.34 27.13
CA LYS A 39 30.19 15.28 28.38
C LYS A 39 28.89 14.51 28.25
N GLU A 40 28.27 14.54 27.04
CA GLU A 40 26.93 14.02 26.84
C GLU A 40 26.69 13.52 25.42
N ALA A 41 25.76 12.60 25.28
CA ALA A 41 25.21 12.15 24.01
C ALA A 41 23.68 12.14 24.13
N TYR A 42 23.00 12.86 23.25
CA TYR A 42 21.56 12.92 23.27
C TYR A 42 20.95 13.03 21.86
N TYR A 43 19.74 12.52 21.75
CA TYR A 43 18.90 12.62 20.59
C TYR A 43 18.00 13.85 20.74
N LYS A 44 18.19 14.83 19.85
CA LYS A 44 17.48 16.09 19.87
C LYS A 44 16.38 16.07 18.84
N PHE A 45 15.22 16.51 19.25
CA PHE A 45 14.02 16.55 18.48
C PHE A 45 13.45 17.96 18.56
N GLU A 46 13.38 18.68 17.44
CA GLU A 46 12.88 20.05 17.41
C GLU A 46 11.73 20.21 16.42
N LEU A 47 10.66 20.87 16.85
CA LEU A 47 9.52 21.19 16.01
C LEU A 47 9.83 22.36 15.10
N LYS A 48 9.51 22.24 13.82
CA LYS A 48 9.60 23.32 12.82
C LYS A 48 8.37 24.22 12.80
N THR A 49 7.31 23.82 13.49
CA THR A 49 5.99 24.47 13.49
C THR A 49 5.53 24.77 14.91
N SER A 50 4.52 25.61 15.05
CA SER A 50 3.90 25.94 16.35
C SER A 50 2.96 24.85 16.89
N VAL A 51 3.07 23.63 16.39
CA VAL A 51 2.26 22.49 16.85
C VAL A 51 2.76 22.04 18.22
N VAL A 52 1.84 21.85 19.16
CA VAL A 52 2.17 21.27 20.48
C VAL A 52 2.18 19.76 20.32
N GLN A 53 3.32 19.14 20.63
CA GLN A 53 3.52 17.69 20.58
C GLN A 53 3.83 17.10 21.96
N MET A 54 3.45 15.84 22.17
CA MET A 54 3.77 15.06 23.34
C MET A 54 4.26 13.67 22.91
N ILE A 55 5.38 13.24 23.48
CA ILE A 55 5.87 11.87 23.36
C ILE A 55 5.47 11.12 24.62
N ARG A 56 4.78 10.01 24.49
CA ARG A 56 4.33 9.19 25.61
C ARG A 56 4.87 7.77 25.47
N LEU A 57 5.60 7.32 26.49
CA LEU A 57 5.94 5.91 26.67
C LEU A 57 4.75 5.22 27.35
N LYS A 58 4.22 4.20 26.71
CA LYS A 58 3.14 3.37 27.26
C LYS A 58 3.69 2.28 28.16
N TRP A 59 2.81 1.71 28.98
CA TRP A 59 3.15 0.63 29.92
C TRP A 59 3.64 -0.65 29.22
N ASP A 60 3.26 -0.87 27.96
CA ASP A 60 3.70 -1.99 27.09
C ASP A 60 5.09 -1.76 26.48
N GLY A 61 5.73 -0.61 26.78
CA GLY A 61 7.02 -0.22 26.24
C GLY A 61 6.95 0.45 24.87
N SER A 62 5.75 0.62 24.27
CA SER A 62 5.60 1.34 23.01
C SER A 62 5.66 2.86 23.24
N ILE A 63 6.16 3.58 22.24
CA ILE A 63 6.24 5.04 22.23
C ILE A 63 5.19 5.57 21.28
N ALA A 64 4.40 6.55 21.69
CA ALA A 64 3.48 7.25 20.83
C ALA A 64 3.76 8.75 20.84
N MET A 65 3.73 9.36 19.68
CA MET A 65 3.77 10.80 19.49
C MET A 65 2.35 11.32 19.29
N TRP A 66 1.99 12.32 20.05
CA TRP A 66 0.70 12.97 20.00
C TRP A 66 0.87 14.43 19.62
N HIS A 67 -0.04 14.98 18.82
CA HIS A 67 -0.11 16.41 18.61
C HIS A 67 -1.45 16.97 19.09
N TRP A 68 -1.42 18.20 19.57
CA TRP A 68 -2.62 18.93 19.96
C TRP A 68 -3.32 19.49 18.73
N ASN A 69 -4.55 19.08 18.51
CA ASN A 69 -5.38 19.63 17.44
C ASN A 69 -6.21 20.80 17.99
N ASN A 70 -5.87 22.02 17.55
CA ASN A 70 -6.55 23.23 18.00
C ASN A 70 -8.02 23.30 17.58
N ARG A 71 -8.40 22.65 16.50
CA ARG A 71 -9.77 22.64 15.98
C ARG A 71 -10.67 21.72 16.81
N SER A 72 -10.24 20.49 17.04
CA SER A 72 -10.99 19.52 17.83
C SER A 72 -10.77 19.62 19.33
N LYS A 73 -9.84 20.50 19.79
CA LYS A 73 -9.46 20.66 21.20
C LYS A 73 -9.06 19.34 21.86
N ASN A 74 -8.43 18.44 21.10
CA ASN A 74 -8.07 17.11 21.58
C ASN A 74 -6.66 16.70 21.13
N TRP A 75 -6.07 15.72 21.82
CA TRP A 75 -4.82 15.08 21.44
C TRP A 75 -5.08 14.00 20.39
N VAL A 76 -4.39 14.09 19.28
CA VAL A 76 -4.45 13.11 18.17
C VAL A 76 -3.13 12.37 18.09
N VAL A 77 -3.16 11.04 17.93
CA VAL A 77 -1.95 10.25 17.71
C VAL A 77 -1.38 10.62 16.34
N TYR A 78 -0.18 11.17 16.34
CA TYR A 78 0.55 11.51 15.11
C TYR A 78 1.28 10.30 14.55
N THR A 79 1.99 9.60 15.43
CA THR A 79 2.61 8.30 15.13
C THR A 79 2.70 7.52 16.42
N SER A 80 2.50 6.23 16.37
CA SER A 80 2.85 5.33 17.45
C SER A 80 4.08 4.56 17.04
N GLY A 81 5.08 4.52 17.91
CA GLY A 81 6.35 3.84 17.65
C GLY A 81 6.16 2.34 17.59
N LEU A 82 6.15 1.88 16.44
CA LEU A 82 6.80 0.81 15.74
C LEU A 82 7.10 -0.46 16.57
N ILE A 83 6.09 -1.26 16.79
CA ILE A 83 6.35 -2.68 17.00
C ILE A 83 5.74 -3.42 15.81
N ASP A 84 6.49 -3.51 14.70
CA ASP A 84 6.21 -4.53 13.70
C ASP A 84 6.58 -5.90 14.27
N SER A 85 6.20 -6.98 13.59
CA SER A 85 6.52 -8.35 14.01
C SER A 85 8.02 -8.60 14.24
N CYS A 86 8.89 -7.73 13.68
CA CYS A 86 10.34 -7.73 13.86
C CYS A 86 10.84 -6.64 14.84
N GLY A 87 9.96 -5.93 15.50
CA GLY A 87 10.30 -4.86 16.45
C GLY A 87 10.63 -5.38 17.84
N ARG A 88 10.14 -6.57 18.20
CA ARG A 88 10.46 -7.20 19.49
C ARG A 88 11.91 -7.65 19.52
N TYR A 89 12.59 -7.33 20.63
CA TYR A 89 13.99 -7.72 20.82
C TYR A 89 14.18 -9.22 20.76
N GLY A 90 15.11 -9.66 19.90
CA GLY A 90 15.57 -11.05 19.85
C GLY A 90 14.53 -12.09 19.43
N ILE A 91 13.44 -11.70 18.77
CA ILE A 91 12.33 -12.61 18.40
C ILE A 91 12.78 -13.85 17.62
N CYS A 92 13.83 -13.73 16.80
CA CYS A 92 14.37 -14.85 16.01
C CYS A 92 15.57 -15.53 16.68
N GLY A 93 15.88 -15.19 17.93
CA GLY A 93 17.02 -15.72 18.66
C GLY A 93 18.40 -15.40 18.06
N PRO A 94 19.48 -16.01 18.61
CA PRO A 94 20.84 -15.82 18.09
C PRO A 94 20.97 -16.25 16.63
N TYR A 95 21.69 -15.46 15.81
CA TYR A 95 21.93 -15.69 14.38
C TYR A 95 20.65 -15.90 13.54
N GLY A 96 19.47 -15.69 14.13
CA GLY A 96 18.20 -15.59 13.43
C GLY A 96 17.97 -14.17 12.95
N SER A 97 17.56 -14.00 11.71
CA SER A 97 17.21 -12.71 11.13
C SER A 97 15.71 -12.57 10.93
N CYS A 98 15.15 -11.44 11.36
CA CYS A 98 13.76 -11.11 11.12
C CYS A 98 13.59 -10.29 9.84
N ASN A 99 12.67 -10.74 8.97
CA ASN A 99 12.29 -10.02 7.75
C ASN A 99 10.77 -9.86 7.72
N ILE A 100 10.29 -8.63 7.88
CA ILE A 100 8.87 -8.31 7.88
C ILE A 100 8.14 -8.68 6.58
N ASN A 101 8.88 -8.79 5.48
CA ASN A 101 8.32 -9.13 4.17
C ASN A 101 8.21 -10.65 3.93
N ARG A 102 8.59 -11.48 4.90
CA ARG A 102 8.51 -12.96 4.82
C ARG A 102 7.45 -13.51 5.76
N ASN A 103 6.93 -14.67 5.40
CA ASN A 103 6.05 -15.47 6.27
C ASN A 103 6.49 -16.95 6.19
N PRO A 104 7.07 -17.51 7.26
CA PRO A 104 7.32 -16.90 8.57
C PRO A 104 8.39 -15.78 8.53
N PRO A 105 8.34 -14.80 9.48
CA PRO A 105 9.25 -13.66 9.47
C PRO A 105 10.68 -14.00 9.86
N CYS A 106 10.89 -15.06 10.66
CA CYS A 106 12.20 -15.51 11.09
C CYS A 106 12.83 -16.50 10.13
N SER A 107 14.11 -16.31 9.85
CA SER A 107 14.95 -17.25 9.09
C SER A 107 16.36 -17.27 9.66
N CYS A 108 17.02 -18.41 9.62
CA CYS A 108 18.44 -18.48 9.92
C CYS A 108 19.24 -17.72 8.87
N MET A 109 20.35 -17.12 9.31
CA MET A 109 21.34 -16.56 8.39
C MET A 109 21.88 -17.65 7.49
N GLU A 110 22.29 -17.29 6.27
CA GLU A 110 22.87 -18.27 5.34
C GLU A 110 24.15 -18.89 5.90
N GLY A 111 24.24 -20.23 5.89
CA GLY A 111 25.30 -21.00 6.55
C GLY A 111 24.99 -21.35 8.00
N PHE A 112 23.80 -20.98 8.48
CA PHE A 112 23.29 -21.35 9.81
C PHE A 112 22.05 -22.23 9.68
N GLU A 113 21.77 -23.01 10.71
CA GLU A 113 20.59 -23.88 10.82
C GLU A 113 19.92 -23.69 12.19
N PRO A 114 18.63 -23.99 12.34
CA PRO A 114 17.96 -23.92 13.65
C PRO A 114 18.66 -24.77 14.70
N LYS A 115 18.84 -24.24 15.92
CA LYS A 115 19.35 -25.01 17.06
C LYS A 115 18.39 -26.12 17.46
N SER A 116 17.07 -25.85 17.41
CA SER A 116 15.97 -26.77 17.72
C SER A 116 14.99 -26.78 16.53
N PRO A 117 15.14 -27.68 15.53
CA PRO A 117 14.26 -27.72 14.36
C PRO A 117 12.79 -27.95 14.71
N GLU A 118 12.50 -28.72 15.77
CA GLU A 118 11.12 -28.99 16.21
C GLU A 118 10.43 -27.71 16.69
N GLU A 119 11.08 -26.95 17.57
CA GLU A 119 10.55 -25.67 18.07
C GLU A 119 10.46 -24.63 16.95
N TRP A 120 11.46 -24.59 16.07
CA TRP A 120 11.48 -23.69 14.92
C TRP A 120 10.26 -23.86 14.01
N ASN A 121 9.84 -25.11 13.78
CA ASN A 121 8.71 -25.45 12.92
C ASN A 121 7.34 -25.09 13.51
N ILE A 122 7.24 -24.96 14.84
CA ILE A 122 6.02 -24.49 15.52
C ILE A 122 6.06 -22.99 15.84
N ALA A 123 6.98 -22.24 15.18
CA ALA A 123 7.16 -20.80 15.30
C ALA A 123 7.72 -20.33 16.66
N ASP A 124 8.36 -21.20 17.43
CA ASP A 124 9.21 -20.80 18.56
C ASP A 124 10.67 -20.67 18.07
N TRP A 125 11.06 -19.45 17.75
CA TRP A 125 12.39 -19.13 17.23
C TRP A 125 13.37 -18.64 18.30
N SER A 126 13.00 -18.66 19.58
CA SER A 126 13.75 -18.11 20.71
C SER A 126 15.15 -18.69 20.86
N ASN A 127 15.32 -19.99 20.56
CA ASN A 127 16.61 -20.67 20.59
C ASN A 127 17.54 -20.27 19.44
N GLY A 128 17.02 -19.68 18.37
CA GLY A 128 17.78 -19.17 17.23
C GLY A 128 18.50 -20.24 16.43
N CYS A 129 19.61 -19.84 15.83
CA CYS A 129 20.37 -20.63 14.89
C CYS A 129 21.81 -20.87 15.36
N LYS A 130 22.46 -21.90 14.83
CA LYS A 130 23.87 -22.25 15.01
C LYS A 130 24.55 -22.41 13.65
N LEU A 131 25.86 -22.24 13.59
CA LEU A 131 26.64 -22.55 12.39
C LEU A 131 26.48 -24.04 12.02
N GLN A 132 26.32 -24.31 10.72
CA GLN A 132 26.29 -25.67 10.18
C GLN A 132 27.65 -26.38 10.35
N ILE A 133 28.72 -25.64 10.27
CA ILE A 133 30.11 -26.12 10.46
C ILE A 133 30.77 -25.22 11.52
N PRO A 134 31.40 -25.78 12.57
CA PRO A 134 32.10 -24.98 13.58
C PRO A 134 33.24 -24.14 12.99
N LEU A 135 33.54 -23.01 13.62
CA LEU A 135 34.70 -22.18 13.27
C LEU A 135 36.02 -22.91 13.65
N ASP A 136 37.01 -22.83 12.77
CA ASP A 136 38.31 -23.48 12.98
C ASP A 136 39.31 -22.57 13.69
N CYS A 137 39.22 -21.25 13.55
CA CYS A 137 40.14 -20.26 14.13
C CYS A 137 41.62 -20.39 13.74
N GLN A 138 42.03 -21.43 13.04
CA GLN A 138 43.41 -21.70 12.63
C GLN A 138 43.72 -21.25 11.19
N GLY A 139 42.86 -20.38 10.62
CA GLY A 139 43.06 -19.82 9.29
C GLY A 139 42.02 -20.28 8.23
N GLY A 140 41.12 -21.22 8.60
CA GLY A 140 40.04 -21.71 7.75
C GLY A 140 38.78 -20.83 7.74
N ASP A 141 38.77 -19.69 8.43
CA ASP A 141 37.63 -18.81 8.53
C ASP A 141 37.70 -17.60 7.57
N ALA A 142 36.55 -17.18 7.09
CA ALA A 142 36.39 -15.98 6.27
C ALA A 142 35.19 -15.15 6.75
N PHE A 143 34.95 -14.00 6.14
CA PHE A 143 33.84 -13.15 6.52
C PHE A 143 32.88 -13.03 5.36
N ARG A 144 31.59 -13.30 5.66
CA ARG A 144 30.48 -13.10 4.74
C ARG A 144 29.92 -11.71 4.91
N LYS A 145 29.86 -10.96 3.81
CA LYS A 145 29.18 -9.67 3.77
C LYS A 145 27.67 -9.89 3.71
N VAL A 146 26.95 -9.36 4.68
CA VAL A 146 25.49 -9.31 4.73
C VAL A 146 25.07 -7.86 4.58
N ILE A 147 24.31 -7.57 3.55
CA ILE A 147 23.83 -6.22 3.23
C ILE A 147 22.47 -5.97 3.86
N LYS A 148 22.14 -4.69 4.10
CA LYS A 148 20.81 -4.26 4.56
C LYS A 148 20.39 -4.90 5.88
N MET A 149 21.29 -4.89 6.86
CA MET A 149 21.09 -5.53 8.15
C MET A 149 21.14 -4.52 9.29
N LYS A 150 20.11 -4.52 10.17
CA LYS A 150 20.19 -3.85 11.47
C LYS A 150 21.35 -4.44 12.27
N PHE A 151 22.19 -3.59 12.85
CA PHE A 151 23.34 -4.07 13.63
C PHE A 151 22.88 -4.83 14.89
N PRO A 152 23.59 -5.95 15.20
CA PRO A 152 23.30 -6.78 16.37
C PRO A 152 23.36 -5.99 17.68
N ASP A 153 22.91 -6.61 18.76
CA ASP A 153 23.07 -6.09 20.12
C ASP A 153 24.55 -5.81 20.43
N THR A 154 24.82 -4.65 21.01
CA THR A 154 26.17 -4.15 21.28
C THR A 154 26.63 -4.37 22.71
N ARG A 155 25.92 -5.17 23.53
CA ARG A 155 26.36 -5.49 24.91
C ARG A 155 27.70 -6.21 24.98
N HIS A 156 28.01 -6.99 23.96
CA HIS A 156 29.29 -7.70 23.80
C HIS A 156 29.99 -7.19 22.53
N SER A 157 30.28 -5.90 22.49
CA SER A 157 30.94 -5.26 21.35
C SER A 157 32.09 -4.37 21.80
N TRP A 158 32.98 -4.05 20.86
CA TRP A 158 34.06 -3.10 21.00
C TRP A 158 34.13 -2.21 19.78
N TYR A 159 34.55 -0.97 19.93
CA TYR A 159 34.64 -0.04 18.81
C TYR A 159 35.91 0.79 18.83
N ASN A 160 36.36 1.24 17.65
CA ASN A 160 37.44 2.21 17.45
C ASN A 160 37.06 3.15 16.31
N ARG A 161 37.16 4.45 16.55
CA ARG A 161 36.77 5.49 15.57
C ARG A 161 37.79 5.75 14.48
N SER A 162 39.06 5.42 14.72
CA SER A 162 40.18 5.72 13.81
C SER A 162 40.55 4.57 12.87
N MET A 163 40.06 3.37 13.12
CA MET A 163 40.36 2.19 12.29
C MET A 163 39.56 2.21 10.98
N THR A 164 40.19 1.79 9.91
CA THR A 164 39.52 1.48 8.63
C THR A 164 38.80 0.13 8.69
N LEU A 165 37.91 -0.14 7.73
CA LEU A 165 37.21 -1.42 7.65
C LEU A 165 38.17 -2.61 7.47
N GLY A 166 39.27 -2.44 6.70
CA GLY A 166 40.27 -3.49 6.53
C GLY A 166 41.07 -3.80 7.81
N GLU A 167 41.41 -2.76 8.58
CA GLU A 167 42.04 -2.94 9.90
C GLU A 167 41.06 -3.59 10.89
N CYS A 168 39.78 -3.27 10.79
CA CYS A 168 38.68 -3.87 11.56
C CYS A 168 38.59 -5.37 11.28
N GLU A 169 38.64 -5.78 10.00
CA GLU A 169 38.65 -7.19 9.60
C GLU A 169 39.86 -7.92 10.20
N ILE A 170 41.05 -7.34 10.08
CA ILE A 170 42.30 -7.93 10.63
C ILE A 170 42.20 -8.10 12.14
N ALA A 171 41.66 -7.10 12.84
CA ALA A 171 41.48 -7.15 14.29
C ALA A 171 40.48 -8.27 14.69
N CYS A 172 39.35 -8.40 13.96
CA CYS A 172 38.39 -9.48 14.18
C CYS A 172 39.00 -10.86 13.88
N ARG A 173 39.75 -10.97 12.78
CA ARG A 173 40.42 -12.23 12.37
C ARG A 173 41.40 -12.75 13.41
N ARG A 174 42.15 -11.84 14.05
CA ARG A 174 43.16 -12.17 15.10
C ARG A 174 42.52 -12.64 16.42
N ASN A 175 41.28 -12.33 16.63
CA ASN A 175 40.55 -12.71 17.85
C ASN A 175 39.44 -13.73 17.56
N CYS A 176 39.64 -14.97 17.99
CA CYS A 176 38.70 -16.06 17.77
C CYS A 176 37.29 -15.83 18.39
N SER A 177 37.22 -15.00 19.43
CA SER A 177 35.92 -14.63 20.01
C SER A 177 35.14 -13.63 19.17
N CYS A 178 35.78 -12.98 18.16
CA CYS A 178 35.13 -12.04 17.29
C CYS A 178 34.25 -12.79 16.26
N THR A 179 32.96 -12.51 16.27
CA THR A 179 31.98 -13.18 15.44
C THR A 179 31.49 -12.31 14.26
N ALA A 180 31.61 -10.98 14.37
CA ALA A 180 31.25 -10.08 13.30
C ALA A 180 31.96 -8.72 13.44
N TYR A 181 32.02 -7.99 12.30
CA TYR A 181 32.48 -6.60 12.30
C TYR A 181 31.69 -5.75 11.30
N ALA A 182 31.74 -4.42 11.48
CA ALA A 182 31.13 -3.44 10.59
C ALA A 182 31.81 -2.07 10.71
N ASN A 183 31.50 -1.16 9.77
CA ASN A 183 31.81 0.26 9.97
C ASN A 183 31.00 0.83 11.14
N LEU A 184 31.65 1.63 11.97
CA LEU A 184 30.99 2.36 13.05
C LEU A 184 30.13 3.50 12.52
N ASP A 185 30.58 4.14 11.44
CA ASP A 185 29.91 5.25 10.75
C ASP A 185 29.79 4.89 9.26
N ILE A 186 28.56 4.93 8.72
CA ILE A 186 28.29 4.56 7.32
C ILE A 186 28.39 5.74 6.34
N ARG A 187 28.62 6.95 6.82
CA ARG A 187 28.75 8.14 5.98
C ARG A 187 30.02 8.07 5.13
N LYS A 188 30.00 8.70 3.94
CA LYS A 188 31.16 8.85 3.04
C LYS A 188 31.90 7.54 2.73
N GLY A 189 31.17 6.44 2.57
CA GLY A 189 31.76 5.12 2.27
C GLY A 189 32.16 4.30 3.49
N GLY A 190 31.94 4.80 4.69
CA GLY A 190 32.18 4.10 5.94
C GLY A 190 33.50 4.43 6.61
N SER A 191 33.48 4.52 7.94
CA SER A 191 34.66 4.74 8.78
C SER A 191 34.48 4.18 10.18
N GLY A 192 35.60 4.01 10.90
CA GLY A 192 35.59 3.40 12.22
C GLY A 192 35.33 1.90 12.19
N CYS A 193 35.55 1.25 13.30
CA CYS A 193 35.41 -0.19 13.48
C CYS A 193 34.47 -0.50 14.63
N LEU A 194 33.55 -1.44 14.41
CA LEU A 194 32.68 -2.02 15.43
C LEU A 194 32.83 -3.54 15.36
N LEU A 195 33.21 -4.19 16.46
CA LEU A 195 33.39 -5.63 16.59
C LEU A 195 32.37 -6.20 17.54
N TRP A 196 31.87 -7.38 17.23
CA TRP A 196 30.99 -8.17 18.11
C TRP A 196 31.68 -9.45 18.56
N PHE A 197 31.39 -9.85 19.80
CA PHE A 197 31.91 -11.05 20.43
C PHE A 197 30.74 -11.91 20.95
N GLY A 198 30.79 -13.21 20.68
CA GLY A 198 29.71 -14.13 21.07
C GLY A 198 28.54 -14.14 20.09
N GLU A 199 27.35 -14.44 20.60
CA GLU A 199 26.15 -14.62 19.78
C GLU A 199 25.59 -13.29 19.25
N LEU A 200 25.25 -13.26 17.96
CA LEU A 200 24.66 -12.09 17.32
C LEU A 200 23.14 -12.09 17.52
N MET A 201 22.65 -11.20 18.38
CA MET A 201 21.25 -11.08 18.75
C MET A 201 20.57 -9.92 18.04
N ASP A 202 19.26 -10.07 17.78
CA ASP A 202 18.37 -8.98 17.33
C ASP A 202 18.71 -8.45 15.93
N LEU A 203 18.96 -9.37 15.01
CA LEU A 203 19.18 -9.11 13.59
C LEU A 203 17.84 -8.89 12.88
N LYS A 204 17.77 -7.82 12.08
CA LYS A 204 16.58 -7.47 11.28
C LYS A 204 17.02 -7.00 9.90
N VAL A 205 16.32 -7.49 8.87
CA VAL A 205 16.50 -6.99 7.50
C VAL A 205 15.89 -5.60 7.38
N ILE A 206 16.66 -4.64 6.87
CA ILE A 206 16.27 -3.25 6.63
C ILE A 206 16.45 -2.91 5.15
N GLU A 207 15.89 -1.79 4.68
CA GLU A 207 15.98 -1.43 3.24
C GLU A 207 17.25 -0.62 2.90
N GLU A 208 17.97 -0.14 3.90
CA GLU A 208 19.11 0.75 3.75
C GLU A 208 20.44 0.04 3.59
N ASN A 209 21.39 0.72 2.95
CA ASN A 209 22.75 0.22 2.74
C ASN A 209 23.56 0.27 4.05
N GLN A 210 23.46 -0.79 4.82
CA GLN A 210 24.23 -1.02 6.04
C GLN A 210 24.77 -2.44 5.99
N ASP A 211 26.08 -2.59 6.01
CA ASP A 211 26.78 -3.84 5.79
C ASP A 211 27.31 -4.41 7.11
N LEU A 212 27.06 -5.70 7.32
CA LEU A 212 27.58 -6.48 8.44
C LEU A 212 28.41 -7.64 7.90
N TYR A 213 29.59 -7.84 8.45
CA TYR A 213 30.52 -8.91 8.06
C TYR A 213 30.54 -9.98 9.15
N ILE A 214 30.02 -11.16 8.85
CA ILE A 214 29.86 -12.26 9.82
C ILE A 214 30.93 -13.32 9.56
N ARG A 215 31.62 -13.76 10.62
CA ARG A 215 32.66 -14.79 10.56
C ARG A 215 32.03 -16.16 10.30
N MET A 216 32.56 -16.90 9.33
CA MET A 216 32.10 -18.22 8.92
C MET A 216 33.28 -19.06 8.45
N PRO A 217 33.13 -20.41 8.46
CA PRO A 217 34.08 -21.30 7.78
C PRO A 217 34.17 -21.00 6.29
N SER A 218 35.38 -20.95 5.74
CA SER A 218 35.59 -20.67 4.30
C SER A 218 34.89 -21.70 3.39
N SER A 219 34.71 -22.93 3.85
CA SER A 219 34.00 -23.99 3.13
C SER A 219 32.52 -23.64 2.85
N LEU A 220 31.88 -22.82 3.68
CA LEU A 220 30.50 -22.36 3.49
C LEU A 220 30.40 -21.15 2.55
N LEU A 221 31.51 -20.52 2.19
CA LEU A 221 31.58 -19.42 1.23
C LEU A 221 31.84 -19.90 -0.18
N THR A 222 32.34 -21.14 -0.36
CA THR A 222 32.54 -21.80 -1.64
C THR A 222 31.27 -22.57 -2.03
N GLY A 223 30.13 -21.89 -2.21
CA GLY A 223 29.06 -22.40 -3.07
C GLY A 223 29.58 -22.45 -4.51
N PRO A 224 28.92 -23.17 -5.49
CA PRO A 224 29.43 -23.34 -6.83
C PRO A 224 29.82 -21.98 -7.40
N THR A 225 31.11 -21.75 -7.46
CA THR A 225 31.72 -20.57 -8.04
C THR A 225 31.36 -20.55 -9.50
N VAL A 226 30.53 -19.61 -9.92
CA VAL A 226 30.62 -19.10 -11.28
C VAL A 226 32.08 -18.66 -11.43
N PRO A 227 32.88 -19.25 -12.34
CA PRO A 227 34.31 -18.92 -12.45
C PRO A 227 34.44 -17.43 -12.71
N GLN A 228 35.14 -16.73 -11.84
CA GLN A 228 35.60 -15.41 -12.18
C GLN A 228 36.61 -15.58 -13.32
N PRO A 229 36.46 -14.92 -14.45
CA PRO A 229 37.40 -15.02 -15.54
C PRO A 229 38.70 -14.37 -15.10
N ASP A 230 39.77 -15.14 -15.15
CA ASP A 230 41.17 -14.69 -14.95
C ASP A 230 41.45 -13.45 -15.79
N PHE A 231 42.15 -12.48 -15.18
CA PHE A 231 42.47 -11.18 -15.79
C PHE A 231 43.28 -11.30 -17.10
N ASN A 232 43.93 -12.44 -17.32
CA ASN A 232 44.67 -12.74 -18.56
C ASN A 232 43.80 -13.21 -19.71
N SER A 233 42.56 -13.70 -19.46
CA SER A 233 41.65 -14.08 -20.52
C SER A 233 40.91 -12.89 -21.12
N LYS A 234 40.84 -11.75 -20.41
CA LYS A 234 40.15 -10.54 -20.91
C LYS A 234 40.81 -9.91 -22.12
N ILE A 235 42.15 -10.05 -22.26
CA ILE A 235 42.87 -9.51 -23.41
C ILE A 235 42.61 -10.34 -24.69
N GLN A 236 42.54 -11.66 -24.58
CA GLN A 236 42.25 -12.52 -25.73
C GLN A 236 40.78 -12.46 -26.15
N VAL A 237 39.84 -12.33 -25.21
CA VAL A 237 38.40 -12.14 -25.53
C VAL A 237 38.16 -10.77 -26.16
N LEU A 238 38.86 -9.73 -25.73
CA LEU A 238 38.72 -8.39 -26.29
C LEU A 238 39.19 -8.30 -27.75
N THR A 239 40.26 -9.03 -28.13
CA THR A 239 40.79 -9.06 -29.50
C THR A 239 39.94 -9.85 -30.48
N ILE A 240 39.09 -10.79 -30.02
CA ILE A 240 38.20 -11.57 -30.87
C ILE A 240 36.78 -10.93 -30.88
N VAL A 241 36.31 -10.42 -29.76
CA VAL A 241 34.93 -9.90 -29.67
C VAL A 241 34.81 -8.51 -30.31
N LEU A 242 35.82 -7.65 -30.19
CA LEU A 242 35.77 -6.31 -30.81
C LEU A 242 35.59 -6.34 -32.34
N PRO A 243 36.32 -7.15 -33.12
CA PRO A 243 36.10 -7.19 -34.57
C PRO A 243 34.74 -7.84 -34.93
N ILE A 244 34.25 -8.82 -34.16
CA ILE A 244 32.92 -9.43 -34.39
C ILE A 244 31.80 -8.41 -34.11
N VAL A 245 31.89 -7.65 -33.02
CA VAL A 245 30.93 -6.59 -32.70
C VAL A 245 30.99 -5.47 -33.75
N ALA A 246 32.18 -5.06 -34.19
CA ALA A 246 32.34 -4.09 -35.27
C ALA A 246 31.73 -4.58 -36.60
N LEU A 247 31.91 -5.86 -36.94
CA LEU A 247 31.29 -6.46 -38.12
C LEU A 247 29.76 -6.49 -38.03
N LEU A 248 29.21 -6.84 -36.86
CA LEU A 248 27.76 -6.85 -36.61
C LEU A 248 27.17 -5.45 -36.69
N ILE A 249 27.88 -4.44 -36.17
CA ILE A 249 27.47 -3.03 -36.29
C ILE A 249 27.52 -2.59 -37.75
N CYS A 250 28.56 -2.91 -38.49
CA CYS A 250 28.64 -2.58 -39.91
C CYS A 250 27.53 -3.28 -40.73
N LEU A 251 27.21 -4.54 -40.44
CA LEU A 251 26.11 -5.27 -41.08
C LEU A 251 24.75 -4.64 -40.70
N SER A 252 24.56 -4.26 -39.45
CA SER A 252 23.30 -3.62 -39.03
C SER A 252 23.14 -2.24 -39.68
N VAL A 253 24.21 -1.45 -39.79
CA VAL A 253 24.20 -0.16 -40.50
C VAL A 253 23.95 -0.35 -42.00
N ALA A 254 24.57 -1.38 -42.64
CA ALA A 254 24.33 -1.70 -44.03
C ALA A 254 22.89 -2.13 -44.28
N VAL A 255 22.30 -2.99 -43.43
CA VAL A 255 20.88 -3.36 -43.47
C VAL A 255 19.96 -2.18 -43.25
N TYR A 256 20.33 -1.29 -42.33
CA TYR A 256 19.59 -0.04 -42.05
C TYR A 256 19.62 0.92 -43.26
N VAL A 257 20.79 1.14 -43.88
CA VAL A 257 20.93 1.97 -45.09
C VAL A 257 20.20 1.35 -46.28
N PHE A 258 20.24 0.03 -46.43
CA PHE A 258 19.53 -0.69 -47.49
C PHE A 258 18.00 -0.60 -47.29
N SER A 259 17.52 -0.75 -46.07
CA SER A 259 16.09 -0.61 -45.74
C SER A 259 15.62 0.85 -45.87
N MET A 260 16.46 1.84 -45.55
CA MET A 260 16.17 3.26 -45.83
C MET A 260 16.12 3.56 -47.32
N LYS A 261 17.02 3.00 -48.12
CA LYS A 261 16.96 3.13 -49.63
C LYS A 261 15.72 2.45 -50.19
N LYS A 262 15.33 1.29 -49.66
CA LYS A 262 14.12 0.58 -50.08
C LYS A 262 12.85 1.35 -49.65
N LYS A 263 12.86 1.97 -48.46
CA LYS A 263 11.77 2.85 -47.98
C LYS A 263 11.62 4.14 -48.83
N ARG A 264 12.74 4.75 -49.28
CA ARG A 264 12.69 5.92 -50.18
C ARG A 264 12.15 5.59 -51.56
N SER A 265 12.41 4.39 -52.13
CA SER A 265 11.82 3.92 -53.38
C SER A 265 10.32 3.63 -53.27
N TYR A 266 9.88 3.12 -52.10
CA TYR A 266 8.47 2.81 -51.85
C TYR A 266 7.61 4.06 -51.59
N MET A 267 8.21 5.13 -51.04
CA MET A 267 7.51 6.40 -50.74
C MET A 267 7.27 7.27 -51.98
N LYS A 268 7.98 7.00 -53.12
CA LYS A 268 7.72 7.71 -54.40
C LYS A 268 6.52 7.14 -55.17
N ALA A 269 5.98 5.98 -54.79
CA ALA A 269 4.89 5.30 -55.49
C ALA A 269 3.52 5.38 -54.83
N ARG A 270 3.40 5.95 -53.61
CA ARG A 270 2.11 6.05 -52.91
C ARG A 270 1.96 7.38 -52.16
N GLY A 271 1.78 8.42 -52.93
CA GLY A 271 1.11 9.61 -52.43
C GLY A 271 -0.36 9.30 -52.13
N ARG A 272 -0.76 9.45 -50.91
CA ARG A 272 -2.10 9.35 -50.30
C ARG A 272 -2.31 8.11 -49.41
N ARG A 273 -2.07 8.28 -48.16
CA ARG A 273 -2.92 8.06 -46.99
C ARG A 273 -2.10 7.96 -45.71
N VAL A 274 -2.32 8.98 -44.90
CA VAL A 274 -2.41 8.96 -43.41
C VAL A 274 -1.25 8.42 -42.61
N HIS A 275 -0.65 9.33 -41.86
CA HIS A 275 0.22 9.18 -40.70
C HIS A 275 0.04 7.91 -39.90
N SER A 276 1.15 7.27 -39.60
CA SER A 276 1.33 6.47 -38.39
C SER A 276 2.71 6.75 -37.80
N ILE A 277 2.67 6.98 -36.55
CA ILE A 277 3.64 7.52 -35.61
C ILE A 277 4.67 6.47 -35.19
N ASP A 278 5.87 6.96 -34.94
CA ASP A 278 7.07 6.26 -34.50
C ASP A 278 6.91 5.43 -33.23
N ARG A 279 7.62 4.29 -33.27
CA ARG A 279 7.90 3.44 -32.13
C ARG A 279 9.17 3.88 -31.44
N HIS A 280 9.14 4.05 -30.15
CA HIS A 280 10.27 3.69 -29.30
C HIS A 280 9.81 3.15 -27.95
N ASN A 281 10.31 1.95 -27.67
CA ASN A 281 10.55 1.28 -26.37
C ASN A 281 9.37 0.91 -25.47
N SER A 282 9.11 -0.32 -25.37
CA SER A 282 9.63 -1.33 -24.43
C SER A 282 8.75 -2.57 -24.52
N ASP A 283 9.37 -3.73 -24.40
CA ASP A 283 8.73 -5.04 -24.32
C ASP A 283 7.78 -5.12 -23.12
N VAL A 284 6.52 -4.81 -23.36
CA VAL A 284 5.40 -5.32 -22.59
C VAL A 284 4.58 -6.14 -23.58
N GLN A 285 4.40 -7.39 -23.28
CA GLN A 285 3.59 -8.33 -24.03
C GLN A 285 2.31 -7.66 -24.51
N LYS A 286 2.16 -7.51 -25.83
CA LYS A 286 0.91 -7.13 -26.47
C LYS A 286 -0.10 -8.24 -26.27
N GLU A 287 -0.75 -8.28 -25.13
CA GLU A 287 -2.12 -8.77 -25.05
C GLU A 287 -3.03 -7.67 -25.58
N ASP A 288 -3.92 -8.02 -26.50
CA ASP A 288 -4.85 -7.12 -27.20
C ASP A 288 -5.68 -6.28 -26.22
N LEU A 289 -5.20 -5.09 -25.89
CA LEU A 289 -5.99 -4.05 -25.24
C LEU A 289 -6.69 -3.28 -26.36
N GLU A 290 -7.97 -3.57 -26.62
CA GLU A 290 -8.85 -2.84 -27.55
C GLU A 290 -9.25 -1.45 -26.99
N LEU A 291 -8.31 -0.68 -26.42
CA LEU A 291 -8.54 0.68 -25.94
C LEU A 291 -8.09 1.70 -26.98
N ASN A 292 -8.95 2.69 -27.24
CA ASN A 292 -8.61 3.77 -28.17
C ASN A 292 -7.54 4.68 -27.57
N PHE A 293 -6.48 4.92 -28.33
CA PHE A 293 -5.52 5.97 -28.07
C PHE A 293 -5.98 7.28 -28.71
N PHE A 294 -6.07 8.34 -27.92
CA PHE A 294 -6.42 9.68 -28.39
C PHE A 294 -5.18 10.59 -28.38
N SER A 295 -4.97 11.39 -29.43
CA SER A 295 -3.95 12.44 -29.39
C SER A 295 -4.41 13.59 -28.49
N LEU A 296 -3.45 14.29 -27.87
CA LEU A 296 -3.74 15.44 -27.00
C LEU A 296 -4.54 16.51 -27.74
N SER A 297 -4.27 16.71 -29.05
CA SER A 297 -4.99 17.68 -29.87
C SER A 297 -6.50 17.40 -29.99
N ILE A 298 -6.90 16.11 -30.09
CA ILE A 298 -8.30 15.70 -30.12
C ILE A 298 -8.97 16.02 -28.78
N ILE A 299 -8.30 15.69 -27.67
CA ILE A 299 -8.84 15.90 -26.33
C ILE A 299 -8.92 17.40 -26.00
N THR A 300 -7.90 18.17 -26.35
CA THR A 300 -7.90 19.64 -26.19
C THR A 300 -9.06 20.26 -26.94
N LYS A 301 -9.30 19.84 -28.20
CA LYS A 301 -10.45 20.32 -29.00
C LYS A 301 -11.78 19.88 -28.35
N ALA A 302 -11.91 18.63 -27.97
CA ALA A 302 -13.14 18.08 -27.38
C ALA A 302 -13.54 18.78 -26.07
N THR A 303 -12.56 19.23 -25.26
CA THR A 303 -12.76 19.89 -23.97
C THR A 303 -12.75 21.42 -24.06
N ASN A 304 -12.69 22.00 -25.25
CA ASN A 304 -12.50 23.43 -25.48
C ASN A 304 -11.29 23.99 -24.71
N ASN A 305 -10.12 23.36 -24.94
CA ASN A 305 -8.86 23.66 -24.27
C ASN A 305 -8.94 23.60 -22.74
N PHE A 306 -9.59 22.53 -22.22
CA PHE A 306 -9.81 22.31 -20.79
C PHE A 306 -10.46 23.53 -20.11
N SER A 307 -11.44 24.13 -20.79
CA SER A 307 -12.16 25.30 -20.31
C SER A 307 -12.75 25.08 -18.92
N VAL A 308 -12.69 26.12 -18.09
CA VAL A 308 -13.28 26.10 -16.73
C VAL A 308 -14.78 25.84 -16.77
N GLU A 309 -15.46 26.28 -17.83
CA GLU A 309 -16.90 26.04 -18.04
C GLU A 309 -17.23 24.55 -18.25
N ASN A 310 -16.28 23.78 -18.76
CA ASN A 310 -16.39 22.34 -18.96
C ASN A 310 -15.89 21.53 -17.76
N LYS A 311 -15.40 22.17 -16.70
CA LYS A 311 -14.91 21.48 -15.51
C LYS A 311 -16.06 20.86 -14.73
N LEU A 312 -16.07 19.53 -14.63
CA LEU A 312 -17.06 18.76 -13.88
C LEU A 312 -16.75 18.70 -12.39
N GLY A 313 -15.46 18.68 -12.04
CA GLY A 313 -14.98 18.61 -10.68
C GLY A 313 -13.46 18.50 -10.63
N GLU A 314 -12.92 18.53 -9.41
CA GLU A 314 -11.50 18.31 -9.13
C GLU A 314 -11.39 17.49 -7.85
N GLY A 315 -10.64 16.40 -7.91
CA GLY A 315 -10.37 15.52 -6.77
C GLY A 315 -8.88 15.43 -6.48
N GLY A 316 -8.50 14.58 -5.53
CA GLY A 316 -7.10 14.33 -5.19
C GLY A 316 -6.24 13.81 -6.36
N PHE A 317 -6.87 13.34 -7.42
CA PHE A 317 -6.24 12.75 -8.61
C PHE A 317 -6.16 13.74 -9.80
N GLY A 318 -6.73 14.90 -9.68
CA GLY A 318 -6.73 15.95 -10.71
C GLY A 318 -8.13 16.35 -11.18
N PRO A 319 -8.19 17.34 -12.11
CA PRO A 319 -9.43 17.87 -12.63
C PRO A 319 -10.08 16.93 -13.66
N VAL A 320 -11.42 16.94 -13.69
CA VAL A 320 -12.24 16.22 -14.68
C VAL A 320 -13.03 17.23 -15.50
N TYR A 321 -13.02 17.06 -16.83
CA TYR A 321 -13.69 17.97 -17.78
C TYR A 321 -14.72 17.21 -18.60
N LYS A 322 -15.84 17.86 -18.93
CA LYS A 322 -16.75 17.40 -19.98
C LYS A 322 -16.11 17.67 -21.34
N GLY A 323 -16.22 16.72 -22.25
CA GLY A 323 -15.82 16.87 -23.62
C GLY A 323 -16.87 16.32 -24.59
N VAL A 324 -16.79 16.76 -25.84
CA VAL A 324 -17.60 16.22 -26.94
C VAL A 324 -16.65 15.88 -28.09
N LEU A 325 -16.58 14.61 -28.46
CA LEU A 325 -15.79 14.16 -29.60
C LEU A 325 -16.42 14.62 -30.92
N GLU A 326 -15.64 14.65 -32.00
CA GLU A 326 -16.14 14.99 -33.34
C GLU A 326 -17.31 14.10 -33.83
N THR A 327 -17.41 12.89 -33.25
CA THR A 327 -18.53 11.96 -33.48
C THR A 327 -19.85 12.38 -32.80
N GLY A 328 -19.83 13.43 -31.98
CA GLY A 328 -20.94 13.84 -31.12
C GLY A 328 -21.02 13.08 -29.78
N GLN A 329 -20.11 12.14 -29.51
CA GLN A 329 -20.09 11.39 -28.27
C GLN A 329 -19.63 12.29 -27.11
N GLU A 330 -20.44 12.37 -26.04
CA GLU A 330 -20.07 13.02 -24.79
C GLU A 330 -19.11 12.14 -24.00
N ILE A 331 -18.07 12.77 -23.46
CA ILE A 331 -17.01 12.09 -22.68
C ILE A 331 -16.69 12.87 -21.41
N ALA A 332 -16.15 12.17 -20.40
CA ALA A 332 -15.51 12.77 -19.23
C ALA A 332 -14.00 12.55 -19.32
N VAL A 333 -13.23 13.62 -19.19
CA VAL A 333 -11.78 13.66 -19.39
C VAL A 333 -11.11 13.94 -18.05
N LYS A 334 -10.48 12.94 -17.45
CA LYS A 334 -9.74 13.04 -16.18
C LYS A 334 -8.26 13.28 -16.48
N GLN A 335 -7.76 14.45 -16.12
CA GLN A 335 -6.36 14.80 -16.28
C GLN A 335 -5.62 14.51 -14.97
N LEU A 336 -4.66 13.59 -14.99
CA LEU A 336 -3.93 13.17 -13.79
C LEU A 336 -2.78 14.13 -13.47
N SER A 337 -2.48 14.31 -12.19
CA SER A 337 -1.43 15.23 -11.73
C SER A 337 -0.06 14.82 -12.27
N ARG A 338 0.67 15.78 -12.85
CA ARG A 338 2.00 15.61 -13.45
C ARG A 338 3.11 15.37 -12.43
N THR A 339 2.91 15.75 -11.16
CA THR A 339 3.99 15.88 -10.18
C THR A 339 4.09 14.73 -9.20
N SER A 340 3.19 13.74 -9.23
CA SER A 340 3.19 12.64 -8.28
C SER A 340 3.50 11.29 -8.94
N GLU A 341 4.46 10.55 -8.38
CA GLU A 341 4.65 9.11 -8.70
C GLU A 341 3.35 8.33 -8.56
N GLN A 342 2.48 8.76 -7.64
CA GLN A 342 1.16 8.21 -7.40
C GLN A 342 0.23 8.35 -8.62
N GLY A 343 0.30 9.46 -9.36
CA GLY A 343 -0.50 9.67 -10.58
C GLY A 343 -0.14 8.70 -11.72
N TYR A 344 1.12 8.28 -11.81
CA TYR A 344 1.54 7.26 -12.78
C TYR A 344 0.98 5.87 -12.44
N ASP A 345 1.09 5.48 -11.17
CA ASP A 345 0.57 4.19 -10.69
C ASP A 345 -0.95 4.09 -10.86
N GLU A 346 -1.66 5.17 -10.58
CA GLU A 346 -3.12 5.28 -10.76
C GLU A 346 -3.53 5.19 -12.22
N PHE A 347 -2.85 5.94 -13.10
CA PHE A 347 -3.08 5.86 -14.54
C PHE A 347 -2.91 4.43 -15.05
N TYR A 348 -1.80 3.80 -14.69
CA TYR A 348 -1.49 2.44 -15.10
C TYR A 348 -2.53 1.44 -14.56
N ASN A 349 -2.90 1.55 -13.29
CA ASN A 349 -3.93 0.71 -12.68
C ASN A 349 -5.29 0.87 -13.38
N GLU A 350 -5.71 2.10 -13.67
CA GLU A 350 -6.98 2.34 -14.36
C GLU A 350 -6.96 1.79 -15.79
N VAL A 351 -5.89 2.01 -16.55
CA VAL A 351 -5.78 1.49 -17.92
C VAL A 351 -5.76 -0.04 -17.92
N VAL A 352 -4.99 -0.68 -17.05
CA VAL A 352 -4.84 -2.15 -17.05
C VAL A 352 -6.06 -2.85 -16.47
N CYS A 353 -6.59 -2.34 -15.34
CA CYS A 353 -7.72 -2.99 -14.67
C CYS A 353 -9.04 -2.71 -15.38
N VAL A 354 -9.33 -1.44 -15.75
CA VAL A 354 -10.66 -1.06 -16.25
C VAL A 354 -10.86 -1.38 -17.73
N ALA A 355 -9.79 -1.35 -18.52
CA ALA A 355 -9.86 -1.65 -19.95
C ALA A 355 -10.51 -3.00 -20.28
N LYS A 356 -10.30 -3.97 -19.40
CA LYS A 356 -10.80 -5.35 -19.56
C LYS A 356 -12.18 -5.58 -18.94
N LEU A 357 -12.75 -4.56 -18.29
CA LEU A 357 -14.02 -4.64 -17.57
C LEU A 357 -15.18 -4.05 -18.37
N GLN A 358 -16.22 -4.85 -18.58
CA GLN A 358 -17.44 -4.42 -19.24
C GLN A 358 -18.65 -4.87 -18.42
N HIS A 359 -19.28 -3.93 -17.72
CA HIS A 359 -20.49 -4.21 -16.95
C HIS A 359 -21.37 -2.96 -16.86
N ARG A 360 -22.70 -3.12 -16.90
CA ARG A 360 -23.64 -2.00 -16.90
C ARG A 360 -23.56 -1.09 -15.65
N ASN A 361 -23.07 -1.63 -14.52
CA ASN A 361 -22.90 -0.89 -13.28
C ASN A 361 -21.42 -0.48 -13.02
N LEU A 362 -20.58 -0.46 -14.05
CA LEU A 362 -19.24 0.11 -14.02
C LEU A 362 -19.12 1.22 -15.07
N VAL A 363 -18.38 2.26 -14.75
CA VAL A 363 -18.06 3.33 -15.72
C VAL A 363 -17.13 2.77 -16.79
N LYS A 364 -17.48 2.99 -18.06
CA LYS A 364 -16.71 2.53 -19.20
C LYS A 364 -15.53 3.45 -19.47
N LEU A 365 -14.32 2.91 -19.52
CA LEU A 365 -13.16 3.60 -20.06
C LEU A 365 -13.24 3.58 -21.60
N VAL A 366 -13.31 4.74 -22.23
CA VAL A 366 -13.42 4.89 -23.69
C VAL A 366 -12.04 4.86 -24.33
N GLY A 367 -11.04 5.38 -23.62
CA GLY A 367 -9.66 5.42 -24.09
C GLY A 367 -8.73 6.22 -23.17
N TYR A 368 -7.53 6.47 -23.67
CA TYR A 368 -6.52 7.21 -22.93
C TYR A 368 -5.69 8.10 -23.86
N CYS A 369 -5.02 9.10 -23.29
CA CYS A 369 -4.03 9.93 -23.98
C CYS A 369 -2.74 9.96 -23.15
N MET A 370 -1.60 9.76 -23.83
CA MET A 370 -0.26 9.95 -23.29
C MET A 370 0.53 10.82 -24.26
N ASP A 371 0.91 12.01 -23.83
CA ASP A 371 1.69 12.96 -24.63
C ASP A 371 2.67 13.71 -23.71
N GLY A 372 3.97 13.44 -23.85
CA GLY A 372 4.99 13.92 -22.93
C GLY A 372 4.67 13.51 -21.49
N ASP A 373 4.49 14.50 -20.61
CA ASP A 373 4.14 14.29 -19.20
C ASP A 373 2.63 14.24 -18.94
N GLU A 374 1.81 14.45 -19.97
CA GLU A 374 0.35 14.39 -19.84
C GLU A 374 -0.14 12.95 -19.75
N ARG A 375 -1.00 12.70 -18.78
CA ARG A 375 -1.68 11.42 -18.55
C ARG A 375 -3.16 11.71 -18.40
N ILE A 376 -3.95 11.28 -19.37
CA ILE A 376 -5.37 11.61 -19.45
C ILE A 376 -6.15 10.32 -19.68
N LEU A 377 -7.20 10.12 -18.88
CA LEU A 377 -8.16 9.04 -19.01
C LEU A 377 -9.48 9.58 -19.57
N ILE A 378 -10.07 8.86 -20.50
CA ILE A 378 -11.29 9.26 -21.19
C ILE A 378 -12.39 8.25 -20.88
N TYR A 379 -13.44 8.68 -20.19
CA TYR A 379 -14.59 7.88 -19.79
C TYR A 379 -15.86 8.28 -20.51
N GLU A 380 -16.87 7.41 -20.47
CA GLU A 380 -18.25 7.79 -20.79
C GLU A 380 -18.73 8.90 -19.85
N TYR A 381 -19.51 9.85 -20.35
CA TYR A 381 -20.03 10.97 -19.56
C TYR A 381 -21.24 10.55 -18.73
N MET A 382 -21.24 10.92 -17.44
CA MET A 382 -22.34 10.69 -16.51
C MET A 382 -23.11 11.98 -16.25
N SER A 383 -24.33 12.07 -16.76
CA SER A 383 -25.12 13.32 -16.75
C SER A 383 -25.65 13.69 -15.36
N ASN A 384 -25.89 12.70 -14.50
CA ASN A 384 -26.48 12.92 -13.17
C ASN A 384 -25.44 12.95 -12.04
N LYS A 385 -24.14 13.22 -12.36
CA LYS A 385 -23.08 13.38 -11.35
C LYS A 385 -22.90 12.14 -10.46
N SER A 386 -22.44 12.34 -9.23
CA SER A 386 -22.19 11.31 -8.23
C SER A 386 -23.35 11.22 -7.22
N LEU A 387 -23.47 10.06 -6.60
CA LEU A 387 -24.55 9.76 -5.62
C LEU A 387 -24.50 10.69 -4.41
N ASP A 388 -23.32 11.08 -3.93
CA ASP A 388 -23.14 11.98 -2.79
C ASP A 388 -23.73 13.37 -3.06
N PHE A 389 -23.76 13.82 -4.32
CA PHE A 389 -24.38 15.10 -4.72
C PHE A 389 -25.87 15.17 -4.38
N PHE A 390 -26.56 14.03 -4.43
CA PHE A 390 -27.97 13.94 -4.07
C PHE A 390 -28.18 13.54 -2.61
N LEU A 391 -27.43 12.54 -2.16
CA LEU A 391 -27.70 11.82 -0.93
C LEU A 391 -27.56 12.68 0.33
N PHE A 392 -26.57 13.56 0.36
CA PHE A 392 -26.18 14.34 1.55
C PHE A 392 -26.60 15.81 1.50
N ASP A 393 -27.32 16.21 0.46
CA ASP A 393 -27.88 17.55 0.33
C ASP A 393 -29.38 17.48 0.70
N GLU A 394 -29.79 18.16 1.75
CA GLU A 394 -31.17 18.13 2.25
C GLU A 394 -32.19 18.50 1.20
N THR A 395 -31.84 19.44 0.28
CA THR A 395 -32.75 19.90 -0.78
C THR A 395 -32.87 18.93 -1.94
N LYS A 396 -31.80 18.12 -2.20
CA LYS A 396 -31.73 17.18 -3.32
C LYS A 396 -32.04 15.74 -2.93
N SER A 397 -31.93 15.40 -1.65
CA SER A 397 -32.14 14.02 -1.17
C SER A 397 -33.56 13.52 -1.44
N CYS A 398 -34.56 14.43 -1.53
CA CYS A 398 -35.91 14.12 -1.91
C CYS A 398 -36.09 13.74 -3.40
N MET A 399 -35.07 14.06 -4.25
CA MET A 399 -35.08 13.65 -5.67
C MET A 399 -34.77 12.16 -5.84
N LEU A 400 -34.23 11.50 -4.80
CA LEU A 400 -34.00 10.06 -4.76
C LEU A 400 -35.02 9.42 -3.83
N ASP A 401 -36.13 8.95 -4.40
CA ASP A 401 -37.16 8.17 -3.69
C ASP A 401 -36.64 6.76 -3.32
N TRP A 402 -37.42 6.00 -2.56
CA TRP A 402 -36.98 4.67 -2.14
C TRP A 402 -36.78 3.69 -3.31
N PRO A 403 -37.67 3.56 -4.30
CA PRO A 403 -37.40 2.71 -5.46
C PRO A 403 -36.09 2.99 -6.17
N GLN A 404 -35.74 4.27 -6.34
CA GLN A 404 -34.47 4.67 -6.93
C GLN A 404 -33.29 4.28 -6.03
N ARG A 405 -33.34 4.56 -4.71
CA ARG A 405 -32.29 4.17 -3.76
C ARG A 405 -32.10 2.65 -3.73
N PHE A 406 -33.19 1.88 -3.75
CA PHE A 406 -33.12 0.43 -3.76
C PHE A 406 -32.53 -0.10 -5.09
N CYS A 407 -32.87 0.52 -6.22
CA CYS A 407 -32.26 0.23 -7.52
C CYS A 407 -30.76 0.52 -7.49
N ILE A 408 -30.34 1.64 -6.89
CA ILE A 408 -28.92 2.03 -6.74
C ILE A 408 -28.18 1.00 -5.87
N ILE A 409 -28.72 0.61 -4.71
CA ILE A 409 -28.12 -0.41 -3.84
C ILE A 409 -27.90 -1.72 -4.62
N ASN A 410 -28.93 -2.20 -5.34
CA ASN A 410 -28.85 -3.43 -6.12
C ASN A 410 -27.86 -3.33 -7.28
N GLY A 411 -27.79 -2.17 -7.96
CA GLY A 411 -26.85 -1.94 -9.05
C GLY A 411 -25.39 -1.96 -8.56
N ILE A 412 -25.10 -1.29 -7.43
CA ILE A 412 -23.78 -1.32 -6.80
C ILE A 412 -23.40 -2.75 -6.41
N ALA A 413 -24.33 -3.49 -5.78
CA ALA A 413 -24.09 -4.88 -5.38
C ALA A 413 -23.73 -5.78 -6.57
N ARG A 414 -24.41 -5.62 -7.71
CA ARG A 414 -24.12 -6.36 -8.97
C ARG A 414 -22.78 -5.95 -9.58
N GLY A 415 -22.44 -4.64 -9.57
CA GLY A 415 -21.14 -4.15 -10.02
C GLY A 415 -20.00 -4.74 -9.18
N MET A 416 -20.16 -4.77 -7.85
CA MET A 416 -19.18 -5.38 -6.94
C MET A 416 -19.10 -6.90 -7.08
N LEU A 417 -20.24 -7.59 -7.31
CA LEU A 417 -20.23 -9.02 -7.61
C LEU A 417 -19.42 -9.32 -8.87
N TYR A 418 -19.62 -8.54 -9.92
CA TYR A 418 -18.87 -8.67 -11.16
C TYR A 418 -17.36 -8.50 -10.92
N LEU A 419 -16.93 -7.49 -10.19
CA LEU A 419 -15.51 -7.27 -9.86
C LEU A 419 -14.90 -8.43 -9.06
N HIS A 420 -15.65 -8.99 -8.11
CA HIS A 420 -15.15 -10.01 -7.18
C HIS A 420 -15.17 -11.43 -7.74
N GLN A 421 -16.09 -11.75 -8.66
CA GLN A 421 -16.36 -13.13 -9.09
C GLN A 421 -16.54 -13.31 -10.61
N ASP A 422 -17.36 -12.47 -11.25
CA ASP A 422 -17.85 -12.74 -12.59
C ASP A 422 -16.90 -12.21 -13.67
N SER A 423 -16.02 -11.27 -13.32
CA SER A 423 -14.99 -10.78 -14.22
C SER A 423 -13.86 -11.80 -14.37
N ARG A 424 -13.17 -11.78 -15.53
CA ARG A 424 -11.99 -12.62 -15.78
C ARG A 424 -10.89 -12.42 -14.74
N LEU A 425 -10.82 -11.22 -14.17
CA LEU A 425 -9.83 -10.80 -13.18
C LEU A 425 -10.55 -10.52 -11.87
N ARG A 426 -10.06 -11.07 -10.75
CA ARG A 426 -10.59 -10.71 -9.43
C ARG A 426 -10.04 -9.36 -9.00
N ILE A 427 -10.90 -8.37 -8.92
CA ILE A 427 -10.51 -6.98 -8.62
C ILE A 427 -11.09 -6.55 -7.29
N ILE A 428 -10.23 -5.98 -6.44
CA ILE A 428 -10.59 -5.33 -5.19
C ILE A 428 -10.53 -3.82 -5.43
N HIS A 429 -11.63 -3.11 -5.21
CA HIS A 429 -11.76 -1.69 -5.53
C HIS A 429 -11.00 -0.78 -4.56
N ARG A 430 -11.11 -1.04 -3.25
CA ARG A 430 -10.42 -0.39 -2.13
C ARG A 430 -10.85 1.05 -1.81
N ASP A 431 -11.66 1.70 -2.65
CA ASP A 431 -12.19 3.05 -2.40
C ASP A 431 -13.67 3.18 -2.80
N LEU A 432 -14.49 2.21 -2.42
CA LEU A 432 -15.94 2.28 -2.64
C LEU A 432 -16.59 3.27 -1.68
N LYS A 433 -17.20 4.33 -2.22
CA LYS A 433 -17.86 5.42 -1.48
C LYS A 433 -18.92 6.10 -2.33
N ALA A 434 -19.79 6.91 -1.73
CA ALA A 434 -20.87 7.59 -2.44
C ALA A 434 -20.39 8.51 -3.58
N ALA A 435 -19.22 9.18 -3.42
CA ALA A 435 -18.63 10.04 -4.45
C ALA A 435 -18.11 9.27 -5.66
N ASN A 436 -17.80 7.97 -5.51
CA ASN A 436 -17.34 7.10 -6.60
C ASN A 436 -18.47 6.30 -7.24
N ILE A 437 -19.73 6.54 -6.87
CA ILE A 437 -20.90 6.02 -7.55
C ILE A 437 -21.48 7.13 -8.42
N LEU A 438 -21.28 7.02 -9.72
CA LEU A 438 -21.85 7.96 -10.69
C LEU A 438 -23.22 7.48 -11.17
N LEU A 439 -24.07 8.42 -11.57
CA LEU A 439 -25.41 8.14 -12.05
C LEU A 439 -25.50 8.50 -13.54
N ASP A 440 -25.94 7.54 -14.34
CA ASP A 440 -26.17 7.78 -15.75
C ASP A 440 -27.47 8.58 -15.98
N HIS A 441 -27.85 8.78 -17.23
CA HIS A 441 -29.00 9.60 -17.57
C HIS A 441 -30.33 9.02 -17.02
N ASP A 442 -30.40 7.71 -16.83
CA ASP A 442 -31.58 6.99 -16.29
C ASP A 442 -31.48 6.78 -14.77
N MET A 443 -30.54 7.43 -14.09
CA MET A 443 -30.25 7.29 -12.66
C MET A 443 -29.72 5.89 -12.26
N ASN A 444 -29.21 5.09 -13.22
CA ASN A 444 -28.57 3.83 -12.89
C ASN A 444 -27.17 4.08 -12.30
N PRO A 445 -26.78 3.34 -11.25
CA PRO A 445 -25.47 3.51 -10.63
C PRO A 445 -24.37 2.85 -11.45
N LYS A 446 -23.24 3.54 -11.55
CA LYS A 446 -21.99 3.05 -12.15
C LYS A 446 -20.82 3.33 -11.21
N ILE A 447 -20.11 2.27 -10.81
CA ILE A 447 -18.91 2.37 -9.98
C ILE A 447 -17.79 2.95 -10.81
N SER A 448 -17.08 3.94 -10.27
CA SER A 448 -15.99 4.69 -10.92
C SER A 448 -14.74 4.74 -10.03
N ASP A 449 -13.66 5.29 -10.59
CA ASP A 449 -12.39 5.57 -9.90
C ASP A 449 -11.65 4.31 -9.41
N PHE A 450 -11.02 3.63 -10.35
CA PHE A 450 -10.26 2.39 -10.12
C PHE A 450 -8.75 2.65 -9.89
N GLY A 451 -8.32 3.88 -9.68
CA GLY A 451 -6.91 4.22 -9.49
C GLY A 451 -6.25 3.47 -8.33
N LEU A 452 -7.02 3.14 -7.29
CA LEU A 452 -6.58 2.35 -6.15
C LEU A 452 -6.88 0.84 -6.27
N ALA A 453 -7.53 0.40 -7.33
CA ALA A 453 -7.93 -1.00 -7.49
C ALA A 453 -6.71 -1.94 -7.56
N ARG A 454 -6.91 -3.20 -7.18
CA ARG A 454 -5.88 -4.25 -7.25
C ARG A 454 -6.44 -5.54 -7.80
N GLU A 455 -5.74 -6.08 -8.77
CA GLU A 455 -5.98 -7.41 -9.31
C GLU A 455 -5.40 -8.47 -8.37
N PHE A 456 -6.14 -9.55 -8.14
CA PHE A 456 -5.71 -10.73 -7.41
C PHE A 456 -5.50 -11.88 -8.38
N GLU A 457 -4.27 -12.36 -8.47
CA GLU A 457 -3.91 -13.46 -9.36
C GLU A 457 -4.25 -14.83 -8.75
N GLY A 458 -4.78 -15.73 -9.58
CA GLY A 458 -5.03 -17.12 -9.23
C GLY A 458 -5.87 -17.33 -7.96
N ASN A 459 -5.36 -18.11 -7.01
CA ASN A 459 -6.04 -18.45 -5.76
C ASN A 459 -5.80 -17.47 -4.60
N GLN A 460 -5.26 -16.29 -4.87
CA GLN A 460 -5.04 -15.29 -3.84
C GLN A 460 -6.37 -14.85 -3.21
N ILE A 461 -6.48 -14.96 -1.88
CA ILE A 461 -7.70 -14.59 -1.13
C ILE A 461 -7.52 -13.25 -0.41
N THR A 462 -6.29 -12.95 0.05
CA THR A 462 -5.93 -11.75 0.80
C THR A 462 -4.60 -11.20 0.31
N ALA A 463 -4.44 -9.88 0.40
CA ALA A 463 -3.15 -9.23 0.19
C ALA A 463 -2.83 -8.31 1.39
N LYS A 464 -1.54 -8.02 1.58
CA LYS A 464 -1.06 -7.10 2.60
C LYS A 464 -0.34 -5.92 1.93
N THR A 465 -0.62 -4.71 2.39
CA THR A 465 0.07 -3.49 1.96
C THR A 465 0.65 -2.75 3.16
N LYS A 466 1.77 -2.08 2.96
CA LYS A 466 2.35 -1.18 3.96
C LYS A 466 1.67 0.19 3.96
N LYS A 467 1.08 0.60 2.82
CA LYS A 467 0.39 1.87 2.66
C LYS A 467 -1.11 1.59 2.55
N VAL A 468 -1.86 1.89 3.58
CA VAL A 468 -3.32 1.86 3.54
C VAL A 468 -3.80 3.09 2.78
N VAL A 469 -4.58 2.85 1.74
CA VAL A 469 -5.16 3.89 0.89
C VAL A 469 -6.66 3.71 0.82
N GLY A 470 -7.39 4.79 0.57
CA GLY A 470 -8.85 4.79 0.52
C GLY A 470 -9.44 5.90 1.40
N THR A 471 -10.75 5.95 1.50
CA THR A 471 -11.48 7.02 2.19
C THR A 471 -11.82 6.60 3.62
N TYR A 472 -11.38 7.40 4.60
CA TYR A 472 -11.71 7.18 6.01
C TYR A 472 -13.24 7.10 6.23
N GLY A 473 -13.65 6.14 7.06
CA GLY A 473 -15.08 5.85 7.31
C GLY A 473 -15.64 4.71 6.47
N TYR A 474 -14.97 4.35 5.35
CA TYR A 474 -15.32 3.20 4.50
C TYR A 474 -14.29 2.08 4.59
N ILE A 475 -13.11 2.34 5.15
CA ILE A 475 -12.02 1.37 5.29
C ILE A 475 -12.38 0.34 6.36
N SER A 476 -12.27 -0.94 6.03
CA SER A 476 -12.54 -2.04 6.96
C SER A 476 -11.47 -2.14 8.07
N PRO A 477 -11.81 -2.69 9.27
CA PRO A 477 -10.88 -2.75 10.41
C PRO A 477 -9.58 -3.48 10.09
N GLU A 478 -9.65 -4.65 9.47
CA GLU A 478 -8.48 -5.46 9.12
C GLU A 478 -7.58 -4.77 8.10
N TYR A 479 -8.15 -3.91 7.25
CA TYR A 479 -7.40 -3.12 6.30
C TYR A 479 -6.78 -1.90 6.98
N ALA A 480 -7.56 -1.17 7.79
CA ALA A 480 -7.07 -0.01 8.54
C ALA A 480 -5.93 -0.37 9.51
N LEU A 481 -6.09 -1.48 10.26
CA LEU A 481 -5.21 -1.84 11.37
C LEU A 481 -3.99 -2.67 10.92
N HIS A 482 -4.17 -3.54 9.93
CA HIS A 482 -3.16 -4.53 9.54
C HIS A 482 -2.69 -4.40 8.09
N GLY A 483 -3.24 -3.46 7.32
CA GLY A 483 -2.99 -3.34 5.90
C GLY A 483 -3.45 -4.56 5.08
N ARG A 484 -4.27 -5.45 5.67
CA ARG A 484 -4.80 -6.64 5.02
C ARG A 484 -6.09 -6.31 4.31
N PHE A 485 -6.15 -6.53 3.01
CA PHE A 485 -7.36 -6.30 2.23
C PHE A 485 -7.74 -7.52 1.40
N SER A 486 -9.02 -7.64 1.12
CA SER A 486 -9.63 -8.73 0.37
C SER A 486 -10.98 -8.28 -0.19
N VAL A 487 -11.69 -9.16 -0.90
CA VAL A 487 -13.09 -8.93 -1.30
C VAL A 487 -13.98 -8.54 -0.10
N LYS A 488 -13.65 -9.02 1.12
CA LYS A 488 -14.42 -8.70 2.34
C LYS A 488 -14.20 -7.27 2.83
N SER A 489 -13.10 -6.64 2.44
CA SER A 489 -12.85 -5.22 2.73
C SER A 489 -13.78 -4.33 1.89
N ASP A 490 -14.00 -4.65 0.63
CA ASP A 490 -14.96 -3.95 -0.22
C ASP A 490 -16.41 -4.22 0.23
N VAL A 491 -16.71 -5.44 0.72
CA VAL A 491 -18.02 -5.75 1.31
C VAL A 491 -18.32 -4.85 2.51
N PHE A 492 -17.30 -4.56 3.34
CA PHE A 492 -17.45 -3.61 4.44
C PHE A 492 -17.79 -2.21 3.92
N SER A 493 -17.05 -1.71 2.94
CA SER A 493 -17.32 -0.40 2.31
C SER A 493 -18.71 -0.34 1.68
N PHE A 494 -19.15 -1.43 1.05
CA PHE A 494 -20.52 -1.56 0.54
C PHE A 494 -21.57 -1.47 1.66
N GLY A 495 -21.35 -2.15 2.79
CA GLY A 495 -22.25 -2.08 3.95
C GLY A 495 -22.40 -0.67 4.50
N VAL A 496 -21.27 0.08 4.64
CA VAL A 496 -21.29 1.50 5.03
C VAL A 496 -22.15 2.30 4.06
N LEU A 497 -21.91 2.12 2.76
CA LEU A 497 -22.62 2.84 1.71
C LEU A 497 -24.13 2.55 1.72
N VAL A 498 -24.55 1.30 1.97
CA VAL A 498 -25.97 0.94 2.11
C VAL A 498 -26.61 1.68 3.27
N LEU A 499 -25.95 1.74 4.44
CA LEU A 499 -26.48 2.46 5.60
C LEU A 499 -26.55 3.97 5.36
N GLU A 500 -25.59 4.55 4.63
CA GLU A 500 -25.65 5.95 4.19
C GLU A 500 -26.80 6.21 3.21
N ILE A 501 -27.03 5.31 2.24
CA ILE A 501 -28.14 5.44 1.28
C ILE A 501 -29.49 5.41 1.98
N VAL A 502 -29.66 4.53 2.97
CA VAL A 502 -30.92 4.43 3.72
C VAL A 502 -31.13 5.64 4.62
N SER A 503 -30.10 6.06 5.34
CA SER A 503 -30.20 7.13 6.34
C SER A 503 -30.13 8.55 5.74
N GLY A 504 -29.50 8.71 4.58
CA GLY A 504 -29.16 10.03 4.03
C GLY A 504 -28.08 10.75 4.81
N LYS A 505 -27.33 10.08 5.69
CA LYS A 505 -26.31 10.67 6.57
C LYS A 505 -24.94 10.08 6.26
N LYS A 506 -23.91 10.91 6.28
CA LYS A 506 -22.52 10.46 6.10
C LYS A 506 -22.02 9.76 7.36
N ASN A 507 -21.39 8.60 7.23
CA ASN A 507 -20.80 7.88 8.34
C ASN A 507 -19.73 8.70 9.07
N ARG A 508 -18.90 9.47 8.35
CA ARG A 508 -17.81 10.26 8.91
C ARG A 508 -18.28 11.50 9.70
N GLU A 509 -19.36 12.13 9.27
CA GLU A 509 -19.87 13.38 9.83
C GLU A 509 -20.98 13.15 10.86
N PHE A 510 -21.37 11.89 11.02
CA PHE A 510 -22.41 11.52 11.97
C PHE A 510 -21.88 11.67 13.41
N SER A 511 -22.45 12.60 14.18
CA SER A 511 -22.26 12.71 15.63
C SER A 511 -23.64 12.82 16.28
N HIS A 512 -23.97 11.87 17.13
CA HIS A 512 -25.15 12.01 18.00
C HIS A 512 -24.72 12.80 19.25
N GLU A 513 -25.45 13.86 19.60
CA GLU A 513 -25.07 14.81 20.65
C GLU A 513 -24.79 14.15 22.00
N ASP A 514 -25.40 13.01 22.29
CA ASP A 514 -25.31 12.35 23.61
C ASP A 514 -24.33 11.16 23.69
N LEU A 515 -23.84 10.58 22.58
CA LEU A 515 -23.25 9.23 22.63
C LEU A 515 -21.91 9.00 21.89
N ASN A 516 -21.35 9.99 21.23
CA ASN A 516 -20.09 9.82 20.43
C ASN A 516 -20.12 8.64 19.42
N ASP A 517 -21.28 8.21 18.96
CA ASP A 517 -21.50 7.11 18.04
C ASP A 517 -21.29 7.56 16.59
N ASN A 518 -20.71 6.68 15.77
CA ASN A 518 -20.74 6.80 14.32
C ASN A 518 -22.05 6.22 13.76
N LEU A 519 -22.32 6.39 12.46
CA LEU A 519 -23.53 5.87 11.82
C LEU A 519 -23.72 4.35 12.00
N LEU A 520 -22.62 3.57 11.98
CA LEU A 520 -22.67 2.12 12.14
C LEU A 520 -23.14 1.72 13.55
N GLY A 521 -22.60 2.38 14.57
CA GLY A 521 -22.99 2.17 15.97
C GLY A 521 -24.44 2.56 16.21
N HIS A 522 -24.87 3.69 15.64
CA HIS A 522 -26.26 4.14 15.71
C HIS A 522 -27.23 3.14 15.05
N ALA A 523 -26.90 2.67 13.84
CA ALA A 523 -27.70 1.68 13.13
C ALA A 523 -27.79 0.36 13.90
N TRP A 524 -26.69 -0.07 14.53
CA TRP A 524 -26.66 -1.28 15.36
C TRP A 524 -27.55 -1.16 16.59
N ARG A 525 -27.48 -0.04 17.31
CA ARG A 525 -28.32 0.22 18.48
C ARG A 525 -29.81 0.22 18.11
N LEU A 526 -30.19 0.97 17.07
CA LEU A 526 -31.58 0.98 16.60
C LEU A 526 -32.07 -0.43 16.17
N TYR A 527 -31.18 -1.22 15.59
CA TYR A 527 -31.49 -2.61 15.23
C TYR A 527 -31.73 -3.47 16.47
N THR A 528 -30.86 -3.39 17.49
CA THR A 528 -31.00 -4.18 18.74
C THR A 528 -32.21 -3.77 19.58
N GLU A 529 -32.60 -2.49 19.52
CA GLU A 529 -33.81 -1.96 20.14
C GLU A 529 -35.10 -2.29 19.35
N GLY A 530 -34.99 -2.87 18.17
CA GLY A 530 -36.17 -3.12 17.28
C GLY A 530 -36.67 -1.86 16.56
N LYS A 531 -35.97 -0.73 16.68
CA LYS A 531 -36.34 0.58 16.11
C LYS A 531 -35.60 0.90 14.80
N TYR A 532 -35.19 -0.09 14.06
CA TYR A 532 -34.33 0.07 12.87
C TYR A 532 -34.90 0.97 11.78
N LEU A 533 -36.25 1.18 11.74
CA LEU A 533 -36.87 2.12 10.80
C LEU A 533 -36.58 3.60 11.14
N ASP A 534 -36.19 3.90 12.37
CA ASP A 534 -35.83 5.26 12.78
C ASP A 534 -34.46 5.68 12.16
N LEU A 535 -33.72 4.73 11.58
CA LEU A 535 -32.55 5.02 10.78
C LEU A 535 -32.88 5.65 9.43
N MET A 536 -34.08 5.39 8.90
CA MET A 536 -34.47 5.81 7.56
C MET A 536 -34.60 7.33 7.45
N SER A 537 -34.10 7.90 6.36
CA SER A 537 -34.28 9.33 6.06
C SER A 537 -35.74 9.71 6.06
N PRO A 538 -36.13 10.81 6.72
CA PRO A 538 -37.51 11.29 6.73
C PRO A 538 -38.11 11.51 5.33
N SER A 539 -37.28 11.89 4.35
CA SER A 539 -37.66 12.11 2.96
C SER A 539 -38.22 10.86 2.25
N LEU A 540 -37.94 9.67 2.80
CA LEU A 540 -38.35 8.39 2.20
C LEU A 540 -39.72 7.86 2.69
N GLN A 541 -40.31 8.47 3.73
CA GLN A 541 -41.52 7.96 4.38
C GLN A 541 -42.69 7.77 3.42
N SER A 542 -42.83 8.62 2.41
CA SER A 542 -43.94 8.57 1.44
C SER A 542 -43.77 7.52 0.33
N SER A 543 -42.53 7.07 0.08
CA SER A 543 -42.20 6.19 -1.06
C SER A 543 -41.70 4.81 -0.63
N CYS A 544 -41.43 4.59 0.67
CA CYS A 544 -40.71 3.41 1.14
C CYS A 544 -41.58 2.13 1.12
N ILE A 545 -40.94 1.03 0.73
CA ILE A 545 -41.42 -0.34 0.96
C ILE A 545 -40.71 -0.87 2.20
N ILE A 546 -41.43 -0.94 3.32
CA ILE A 546 -40.89 -1.23 4.65
C ILE A 546 -40.06 -2.52 4.67
N SER A 547 -40.49 -3.57 3.97
CA SER A 547 -39.76 -4.84 3.88
C SER A 547 -38.38 -4.69 3.22
N GLU A 548 -38.30 -3.89 2.16
CA GLU A 548 -37.05 -3.62 1.45
C GLU A 548 -36.10 -2.75 2.28
N VAL A 549 -36.62 -1.71 2.95
CA VAL A 549 -35.83 -0.85 3.85
C VAL A 549 -35.23 -1.69 4.98
N LYS A 550 -36.10 -2.46 5.67
CA LYS A 550 -35.66 -3.36 6.75
C LYS A 550 -34.57 -4.33 6.27
N ARG A 551 -34.78 -4.92 5.10
CA ARG A 551 -33.88 -5.86 4.50
C ARG A 551 -32.54 -5.20 4.13
N SER A 552 -32.56 -4.01 3.57
CA SER A 552 -31.37 -3.24 3.23
C SER A 552 -30.54 -2.88 4.48
N ILE A 553 -31.18 -2.44 5.56
CA ILE A 553 -30.51 -2.18 6.84
C ILE A 553 -29.86 -3.45 7.38
N HIS A 554 -30.60 -4.57 7.38
CA HIS A 554 -30.09 -5.85 7.87
C HIS A 554 -28.88 -6.33 7.07
N VAL A 555 -28.93 -6.27 5.73
CA VAL A 555 -27.82 -6.62 4.85
C VAL A 555 -26.63 -5.67 5.07
N GLY A 556 -26.89 -4.37 5.22
CA GLY A 556 -25.87 -3.38 5.57
C GLY A 556 -25.12 -3.77 6.86
N LEU A 557 -25.85 -4.12 7.92
CA LEU A 557 -25.28 -4.56 9.19
C LEU A 557 -24.47 -5.86 9.07
N LEU A 558 -24.93 -6.83 8.28
CA LEU A 558 -24.18 -8.05 7.98
C LEU A 558 -22.84 -7.74 7.29
N CYS A 559 -22.81 -6.75 6.42
CA CYS A 559 -21.62 -6.35 5.67
C CYS A 559 -20.59 -5.60 6.53
N VAL A 560 -21.01 -4.85 7.57
CA VAL A 560 -20.12 -4.06 8.43
C VAL A 560 -19.67 -4.79 9.71
N GLN A 561 -19.90 -6.09 9.82
CA GLN A 561 -19.45 -6.89 10.97
C GLN A 561 -17.94 -6.77 11.18
N ASN A 562 -17.49 -6.83 12.44
CA ASN A 562 -16.10 -6.61 12.82
C ASN A 562 -15.13 -7.58 12.12
N HIS A 563 -15.41 -8.87 12.18
CA HIS A 563 -14.55 -9.88 11.58
C HIS A 563 -14.88 -10.11 10.10
N ALA A 564 -13.88 -10.03 9.23
CA ALA A 564 -14.05 -10.20 7.78
C ALA A 564 -14.74 -11.53 7.38
N GLN A 565 -14.45 -12.63 8.10
CA GLN A 565 -15.04 -13.93 7.85
C GLN A 565 -16.55 -13.99 8.11
N ASP A 566 -17.07 -13.16 9.00
CA ASP A 566 -18.50 -13.12 9.34
C ASP A 566 -19.30 -12.38 8.27
N ARG A 567 -18.66 -11.50 7.48
CA ARG A 567 -19.34 -10.76 6.41
C ARG A 567 -19.71 -11.68 5.25
N PRO A 568 -20.86 -11.47 4.61
CA PRO A 568 -21.25 -12.24 3.42
C PRO A 568 -20.29 -12.02 2.24
N THR A 569 -20.41 -12.82 1.19
CA THR A 569 -19.83 -12.53 -0.13
C THR A 569 -20.77 -11.63 -0.92
N MET A 570 -20.29 -10.95 -1.98
CA MET A 570 -21.20 -10.12 -2.80
C MET A 570 -22.28 -10.94 -3.52
N SER A 571 -22.01 -12.20 -3.88
CA SER A 571 -23.04 -13.11 -4.39
C SER A 571 -24.14 -13.38 -3.36
N SER A 572 -23.77 -13.60 -2.11
CA SER A 572 -24.76 -13.75 -1.01
C SER A 572 -25.52 -12.44 -0.78
N VAL A 573 -24.85 -11.28 -0.86
CA VAL A 573 -25.48 -9.96 -0.71
C VAL A 573 -26.55 -9.74 -1.78
N VAL A 574 -26.25 -10.01 -3.06
CA VAL A 574 -27.20 -9.88 -4.17
C VAL A 574 -28.43 -10.80 -3.95
N MET A 575 -28.20 -12.04 -3.54
CA MET A 575 -29.29 -12.97 -3.21
C MET A 575 -30.10 -12.49 -2.00
N MET A 576 -29.44 -11.97 -0.96
CA MET A 576 -30.10 -11.44 0.22
C MET A 576 -30.96 -10.22 -0.07
N LEU A 577 -30.53 -9.32 -0.93
CA LEU A 577 -31.29 -8.12 -1.33
C LEU A 577 -32.53 -8.48 -2.19
N GLY A 578 -32.39 -9.46 -3.08
CA GLY A 578 -33.45 -9.82 -4.04
C GLY A 578 -34.40 -10.92 -3.61
N GLY A 579 -34.18 -11.60 -2.48
CA GLY A 579 -34.99 -12.74 -2.04
C GLY A 579 -35.82 -12.44 -0.79
N ASP A 580 -36.82 -13.27 -0.50
CA ASP A 580 -37.70 -13.15 0.68
C ASP A 580 -37.27 -14.06 1.85
N GLY A 581 -36.15 -14.80 1.71
CA GLY A 581 -35.67 -15.73 2.73
C GLY A 581 -35.25 -15.05 4.03
N LEU A 582 -35.25 -15.82 5.12
CA LEU A 582 -34.73 -15.37 6.43
C LEU A 582 -33.22 -15.08 6.33
N LEU A 583 -32.80 -13.96 6.88
CA LEU A 583 -31.39 -13.58 6.96
C LEU A 583 -30.80 -14.02 8.30
N PRO A 584 -29.52 -14.39 8.35
CA PRO A 584 -28.85 -14.68 9.62
C PRO A 584 -28.79 -13.41 10.49
N PRO A 585 -28.83 -13.53 11.83
CA PRO A 585 -28.69 -12.37 12.71
C PRO A 585 -27.32 -11.73 12.54
N PRO A 586 -27.23 -10.39 12.38
CA PRO A 586 -25.94 -9.71 12.29
C PRO A 586 -25.27 -9.72 13.67
N LYS A 587 -23.93 -9.74 13.64
CA LYS A 587 -23.08 -9.55 14.82
C LYS A 587 -22.69 -8.08 14.94
N GLN A 588 -22.16 -7.70 16.08
CA GLN A 588 -21.71 -6.34 16.37
C GLN A 588 -20.81 -5.78 15.28
N PRO A 589 -21.07 -4.54 14.80
CA PRO A 589 -20.26 -3.90 13.79
C PRO A 589 -18.90 -3.49 14.33
N ALA A 590 -17.99 -3.21 13.43
CA ALA A 590 -16.69 -2.62 13.76
C ALA A 590 -16.86 -1.17 14.28
N PHE A 591 -15.90 -0.74 15.10
CA PHE A 591 -15.83 0.63 15.64
C PHE A 591 -17.02 1.03 16.53
N PHE A 592 -17.72 0.07 17.11
CA PHE A 592 -18.78 0.29 18.08
C PHE A 592 -18.20 0.32 19.51
N ALA A 593 -18.51 1.36 20.30
CA ALA A 593 -18.16 1.46 21.71
C ALA A 593 -19.41 1.22 22.57
N GLU A 594 -19.42 0.18 23.43
CA GLU A 594 -20.50 -0.05 24.38
C GLU A 594 -20.47 0.97 25.53
N GLU A 595 -21.61 1.61 25.80
CA GLU A 595 -21.85 2.41 27.00
C GLU A 595 -21.82 1.51 28.24
N GLY A 596 -20.81 1.67 29.10
CA GLY A 596 -20.72 0.96 30.38
C GLY A 596 -19.45 0.14 30.59
N SER A 597 -18.69 -0.17 29.57
CA SER A 597 -17.40 -0.85 29.71
C SER A 597 -16.24 0.12 29.92
N ARG A 598 -16.26 0.92 31.02
CA ARG A 598 -15.04 1.54 31.59
C ARG A 598 -14.07 0.49 32.16
N LYS A 599 -14.27 -0.78 31.88
CA LYS A 599 -13.30 -1.82 32.14
C LYS A 599 -12.47 -2.01 30.88
N HIS A 600 -11.25 -1.48 30.95
CA HIS A 600 -10.08 -1.91 30.21
C HIS A 600 -10.37 -2.83 29.01
N CYS A 601 -10.66 -2.25 27.87
CA CYS A 601 -10.34 -2.93 26.62
C CYS A 601 -8.82 -2.94 26.51
N THR A 602 -8.21 -4.00 26.95
CA THR A 602 -6.86 -4.38 26.55
C THR A 602 -6.92 -4.67 25.08
N PHE A 603 -6.62 -3.67 24.26
CA PHE A 603 -6.24 -3.88 22.88
C PHE A 603 -4.85 -4.53 22.90
N SER A 604 -4.83 -5.85 22.98
CA SER A 604 -3.68 -6.64 22.62
C SER A 604 -3.74 -6.81 21.09
N ASP A 605 -2.64 -6.44 20.44
CA ASP A 605 -2.31 -6.70 19.03
C ASP A 605 -2.98 -5.80 17.99
N VAL A 606 -2.48 -4.58 17.87
CA VAL A 606 -2.71 -3.73 16.70
C VAL A 606 -1.37 -3.41 16.05
N ASP A 607 -1.07 -4.12 14.96
CA ASP A 607 0.01 -3.76 14.05
C ASP A 607 -0.41 -2.52 13.24
N GLU A 608 0.39 -1.50 13.28
CA GLU A 608 0.06 -0.19 12.73
C GLU A 608 0.25 -0.11 11.21
N ALA A 609 -0.79 0.29 10.51
CA ALA A 609 -0.74 0.66 9.11
C ALA A 609 -0.87 2.19 8.96
N THR A 610 0.00 2.81 8.19
CA THR A 610 -0.07 4.26 7.90
C THR A 610 -1.26 4.54 6.99
N ILE A 611 -2.28 5.23 7.51
CA ILE A 611 -3.46 5.67 6.74
C ILE A 611 -3.11 6.98 6.06
N THR A 612 -3.00 6.99 4.74
CA THR A 612 -2.95 8.22 3.96
C THR A 612 -4.38 8.69 3.71
N LEU A 613 -4.82 9.70 4.44
CA LEU A 613 -6.12 10.33 4.24
C LEU A 613 -6.08 11.14 2.95
N LEU A 614 -6.83 10.73 1.95
CA LEU A 614 -7.23 11.59 0.85
C LEU A 614 -8.49 12.33 1.31
N ASP A 615 -8.36 13.62 1.53
CA ASP A 615 -9.49 14.49 1.87
C ASP A 615 -10.38 14.65 0.64
N PRO A 616 -11.65 14.27 0.67
CA PRO A 616 -12.57 14.59 -0.40
C PRO A 616 -12.97 16.07 -0.28
N ARG A 617 -12.60 16.86 -1.24
CA ARG A 617 -13.21 18.17 -1.47
C ARG A 617 -14.22 18.09 -2.59
#